data_236af070ee3243d9ecef39f28a032203
#
_entry.id   236af070ee3243d9ecef39f28a032203
#
_cell.length_a   1.000
_cell.length_b   1.000
_cell.length_c   1.000
_cell.angle_alpha   90.00
_cell.angle_beta   90.00
_cell.angle_gamma   90.00
#
_symmetry.space_group_name_H-M   'P 1'
#
loop_
_entity.id
_entity.type
_entity.pdbx_description
1 polymer ?
#
loop_
_entity_poly.entity_id
_entity_poly.type
_entity_poly.pdbx_seq_one_letter_code
_entity_poly.pdbx_strand_id
1 'polypeptide(L)'
;DTVCCMDDVPDMHRGMHVVLVDHNRATKAFESATIDAIWDHHVDEHAHPEARVRVVCEPHDAGSCASVLVTHFRPSHMPGPVARLLYGAMLLDTLCWDEKAGKFHAIDRAAQQHLAPFVACDDDAALYRELLRLRNDTSHLTVSDHLRRDYKHMMCPAPNGAWSIGMASVTQPLREMVSAPTFLDEVRTYARQEAVHVLMILAGYERDGTWHRELFFFAWHPSAKALADALASLRTHYVDLTTLPLALPEHDGYAVAWTQHDLRATRKQFVPAMKLAWEHVACP
;
A
#
# COMPACT_ATOMS: atom_id res chain seq x y z
N ASP A 1 17.55 7.11 -17.16
CA ASP A 1 16.35 7.92 -16.99
C ASP A 1 15.80 7.60 -15.60
N THR A 2 15.88 8.56 -14.68
CA THR A 2 15.44 8.37 -13.29
C THR A 2 14.06 8.98 -13.13
N VAL A 3 13.15 8.22 -12.50
CA VAL A 3 11.87 8.77 -12.04
C VAL A 3 12.18 9.65 -10.83
N CYS A 4 11.70 10.89 -10.84
CA CYS A 4 11.81 11.79 -9.69
C CYS A 4 10.88 11.31 -8.58
N CYS A 5 11.44 11.03 -7.42
CA CYS A 5 10.70 10.64 -6.21
C CYS A 5 10.56 11.84 -5.26
N MET A 6 9.70 11.73 -4.25
CA MET A 6 9.50 12.78 -3.26
C MET A 6 10.80 13.18 -2.54
N ASP A 7 11.70 12.22 -2.31
CA ASP A 7 13.01 12.46 -1.69
C ASP A 7 13.96 13.27 -2.58
N ASP A 8 13.68 13.34 -3.88
CA ASP A 8 14.46 14.12 -4.85
C ASP A 8 13.97 15.58 -4.98
N VAL A 9 12.81 15.87 -4.38
CA VAL A 9 12.21 17.22 -4.44
C VAL A 9 12.72 18.05 -3.28
N PRO A 10 13.39 19.18 -3.53
CA PRO A 10 13.86 20.05 -2.46
C PRO A 10 12.68 20.63 -1.66
N ASP A 11 12.90 20.92 -0.36
CA ASP A 11 11.92 21.47 0.60
C ASP A 11 11.35 22.87 0.22
N MET A 12 11.27 23.17 -1.06
CA MET A 12 10.83 24.47 -1.59
C MET A 12 9.49 24.34 -2.32
N HIS A 13 8.43 24.02 -1.59
CA HIS A 13 7.10 23.88 -2.19
C HIS A 13 6.37 25.21 -2.40
N ARG A 14 6.85 26.29 -1.77
CA ARG A 14 6.26 27.62 -1.90
C ARG A 14 6.58 28.23 -3.27
N GLY A 15 5.52 28.53 -4.04
CA GLY A 15 5.64 29.06 -5.40
C GLY A 15 5.84 28.00 -6.49
N MET A 16 5.82 26.72 -6.16
CA MET A 16 5.77 25.66 -7.17
C MET A 16 4.39 25.59 -7.80
N HIS A 17 4.38 25.27 -9.09
CA HIS A 17 3.19 24.95 -9.85
C HIS A 17 3.10 23.43 -10.00
N VAL A 18 2.00 22.84 -9.56
CA VAL A 18 1.82 21.39 -9.45
C VAL A 18 0.57 20.95 -10.22
N VAL A 19 0.68 19.83 -10.86
CA VAL A 19 -0.43 19.12 -11.49
C VAL A 19 -0.69 17.85 -10.68
N LEU A 20 -1.94 17.63 -10.28
CA LEU A 20 -2.37 16.43 -9.59
C LEU A 20 -2.95 15.42 -10.59
N VAL A 21 -2.47 14.19 -10.52
CA VAL A 21 -2.94 13.07 -11.33
C VAL A 21 -3.22 11.89 -10.41
N ASP A 22 -4.40 11.28 -10.54
CA ASP A 22 -4.85 10.14 -9.75
C ASP A 22 -5.12 10.44 -8.25
N HIS A 23 -5.27 11.72 -7.95
CA HIS A 23 -5.75 12.23 -6.67
C HIS A 23 -6.18 13.69 -6.83
N ASN A 24 -7.13 14.16 -5.99
CA ASN A 24 -7.69 15.51 -6.11
C ASN A 24 -7.41 16.42 -4.90
N ARG A 25 -6.57 15.94 -3.97
CA ARG A 25 -6.05 16.73 -2.85
C ARG A 25 -4.52 16.62 -2.78
N ALA A 26 -3.82 17.73 -2.75
CA ALA A 26 -2.39 17.77 -2.56
C ALA A 26 -1.98 17.16 -1.21
N THR A 27 -0.87 16.44 -1.19
CA THR A 27 -0.28 15.96 0.07
C THR A 27 0.22 17.13 0.90
N LYS A 28 0.39 16.93 2.21
CA LYS A 28 0.87 17.96 3.14
C LYS A 28 2.17 18.62 2.69
N ALA A 29 3.04 17.89 2.03
CA ALA A 29 4.28 18.42 1.47
C ALA A 29 4.06 19.53 0.43
N PHE A 30 2.98 19.47 -0.35
CA PHE A 30 2.63 20.44 -1.39
C PHE A 30 1.47 21.37 -1.02
N GLU A 31 1.11 21.46 0.27
CA GLU A 31 -0.01 22.28 0.74
C GLU A 31 0.16 23.78 0.43
N SER A 32 1.40 24.26 0.29
CA SER A 32 1.75 25.65 -0.08
C SER A 32 1.99 25.85 -1.58
N ALA A 33 1.88 24.82 -2.40
CA ALA A 33 2.06 24.92 -3.86
C ALA A 33 0.78 25.43 -4.53
N THR A 34 0.94 26.00 -5.73
CA THR A 34 -0.20 26.34 -6.59
C THR A 34 -0.60 25.12 -7.40
N ILE A 35 -1.85 24.69 -7.27
CA ILE A 35 -2.37 23.56 -8.05
C ILE A 35 -2.95 24.10 -9.36
N ASP A 36 -2.25 23.85 -10.46
CA ASP A 36 -2.64 24.33 -11.78
C ASP A 36 -3.74 23.48 -12.42
N ALA A 37 -3.66 22.16 -12.26
CA ALA A 37 -4.59 21.25 -12.89
C ALA A 37 -4.76 19.95 -12.06
N ILE A 38 -5.93 19.34 -12.21
CA ILE A 38 -6.30 18.07 -11.55
C ILE A 38 -6.97 17.15 -12.58
N TRP A 39 -6.49 15.91 -12.69
CA TRP A 39 -7.17 14.81 -13.36
C TRP A 39 -7.27 13.64 -12.40
N ASP A 40 -8.49 13.23 -12.08
CA ASP A 40 -8.72 12.18 -11.10
C ASP A 40 -10.01 11.40 -11.37
N HIS A 41 -10.12 10.21 -10.79
CA HIS A 41 -11.29 9.34 -10.84
C HIS A 41 -11.73 8.83 -9.44
N HIS A 42 -11.22 9.42 -8.39
CA HIS A 42 -11.65 9.17 -7.02
C HIS A 42 -12.78 10.11 -6.60
N VAL A 43 -13.40 9.79 -5.46
CA VAL A 43 -14.41 10.66 -4.84
C VAL A 43 -13.84 12.08 -4.69
N ASP A 44 -14.60 13.05 -5.15
CA ASP A 44 -14.19 14.45 -5.10
C ASP A 44 -14.15 14.98 -3.65
N GLU A 45 -12.96 15.34 -3.20
CA GLU A 45 -12.72 15.96 -1.89
C GLU A 45 -12.98 17.49 -1.90
N HIS A 46 -13.38 18.05 -3.04
CA HIS A 46 -13.63 19.48 -3.24
C HIS A 46 -12.44 20.38 -2.86
N ALA A 47 -11.23 19.83 -2.90
CA ALA A 47 -10.00 20.58 -2.68
C ALA A 47 -9.57 21.34 -3.94
N HIS A 48 -8.81 22.41 -3.74
CA HIS A 48 -8.22 23.22 -4.82
C HIS A 48 -9.25 23.72 -5.86
N PRO A 49 -10.32 24.44 -5.42
CA PRO A 49 -11.33 24.95 -6.34
C PRO A 49 -10.77 26.04 -7.30
N GLU A 50 -9.61 26.60 -6.97
CA GLU A 50 -8.88 27.57 -7.78
C GLU A 50 -8.07 26.96 -8.93
N ALA A 51 -7.93 25.64 -8.99
CA ALA A 51 -7.20 24.97 -10.07
C ALA A 51 -7.83 25.32 -11.43
N ARG A 52 -6.98 25.75 -12.35
CA ARG A 52 -7.41 26.22 -13.67
C ARG A 52 -8.08 25.16 -14.54
N VAL A 53 -7.67 23.92 -14.36
CA VAL A 53 -8.28 22.73 -14.98
C VAL A 53 -8.62 21.76 -13.87
N ARG A 54 -9.88 21.31 -13.85
CA ARG A 54 -10.32 20.36 -12.84
C ARG A 54 -11.26 19.34 -13.50
N VAL A 55 -10.71 18.16 -13.75
CA VAL A 55 -11.42 17.01 -14.32
C VAL A 55 -11.39 15.90 -13.29
N VAL A 56 -12.42 15.83 -12.47
CA VAL A 56 -12.62 14.79 -11.47
C VAL A 56 -13.86 14.01 -11.87
N CYS A 57 -13.67 12.76 -12.25
CA CYS A 57 -14.75 11.84 -12.58
C CYS A 57 -15.14 11.04 -11.33
N GLU A 58 -16.42 10.70 -11.21
CA GLU A 58 -16.84 9.83 -10.13
C GLU A 58 -16.30 8.39 -10.33
N PRO A 59 -16.08 7.60 -9.26
CA PRO A 59 -15.50 6.25 -9.36
C PRO A 59 -16.29 5.27 -10.24
N HIS A 60 -17.56 5.58 -10.52
CA HIS A 60 -18.41 4.76 -11.40
C HIS A 60 -18.39 5.22 -12.87
N ASP A 61 -17.68 6.31 -13.20
CA ASP A 61 -17.56 6.81 -14.57
C ASP A 61 -16.27 6.32 -15.25
N ALA A 62 -15.18 6.15 -14.49
CA ALA A 62 -13.88 5.68 -14.97
C ALA A 62 -13.21 4.76 -13.98
N GLY A 63 -12.72 3.62 -14.45
CA GLY A 63 -11.95 2.65 -13.68
C GLY A 63 -10.48 3.03 -13.54
N SER A 64 -9.97 3.89 -14.42
CA SER A 64 -8.56 4.32 -14.45
C SER A 64 -8.43 5.82 -14.71
N CYS A 65 -7.56 6.49 -13.97
CA CYS A 65 -7.19 7.87 -14.25
C CYS A 65 -6.51 8.03 -15.62
N ALA A 66 -5.79 7.03 -16.11
CA ALA A 66 -5.23 7.03 -17.45
C ALA A 66 -6.33 7.17 -18.52
N SER A 67 -7.50 6.57 -18.31
CA SER A 67 -8.68 6.72 -19.18
C SER A 67 -9.20 8.15 -19.22
N VAL A 68 -9.23 8.81 -18.06
CA VAL A 68 -9.64 10.23 -17.95
C VAL A 68 -8.68 11.11 -18.75
N LEU A 69 -7.37 10.92 -18.59
CA LEU A 69 -6.36 11.66 -19.34
C LEU A 69 -6.50 11.46 -20.85
N VAL A 70 -6.58 10.22 -21.32
CA VAL A 70 -6.71 9.89 -22.75
C VAL A 70 -7.96 10.51 -23.35
N THR A 71 -9.09 10.43 -22.65
CA THR A 71 -10.37 10.95 -23.12
C THR A 71 -10.38 12.48 -23.14
N HIS A 72 -9.73 13.11 -22.16
CA HIS A 72 -9.62 14.56 -22.08
C HIS A 72 -8.74 15.15 -23.19
N PHE A 73 -7.53 14.61 -23.36
CA PHE A 73 -6.56 15.16 -24.31
C PHE A 73 -6.79 14.71 -25.77
N ARG A 74 -7.31 13.50 -25.99
CA ARG A 74 -7.57 12.91 -27.31
C ARG A 74 -6.46 13.19 -28.34
N PRO A 75 -5.21 12.84 -28.05
CA PRO A 75 -4.11 13.15 -28.95
C PRO A 75 -4.29 12.46 -30.30
N SER A 76 -4.14 13.23 -31.40
CA SER A 76 -4.18 12.69 -32.77
C SER A 76 -2.93 11.88 -33.12
N HIS A 77 -1.86 12.06 -32.37
CA HIS A 77 -0.61 11.32 -32.46
C HIS A 77 -0.06 11.06 -31.06
N MET A 78 0.38 9.84 -30.79
CA MET A 78 0.98 9.47 -29.52
C MET A 78 2.18 8.55 -29.78
N PRO A 79 3.35 8.82 -29.13
CA PRO A 79 4.46 7.88 -29.21
C PRO A 79 4.06 6.50 -28.66
N GLY A 80 4.38 5.43 -29.40
CA GLY A 80 4.01 4.06 -29.03
C GLY A 80 4.34 3.68 -27.60
N PRO A 81 5.54 4.00 -27.06
CA PRO A 81 5.85 3.73 -25.64
C PRO A 81 4.90 4.42 -24.65
N VAL A 82 4.50 5.68 -24.90
CA VAL A 82 3.56 6.41 -24.03
C VAL A 82 2.18 5.79 -24.11
N ALA A 83 1.70 5.49 -25.33
CA ALA A 83 0.43 4.80 -25.52
C ALA A 83 0.40 3.47 -24.76
N ARG A 84 1.48 2.69 -24.86
CA ARG A 84 1.60 1.39 -24.19
C ARG A 84 1.61 1.51 -22.66
N LEU A 85 2.25 2.53 -22.11
CA LEU A 85 2.22 2.78 -20.66
C LEU A 85 0.81 3.13 -20.16
N LEU A 86 0.11 4.05 -20.83
CA LEU A 86 -1.26 4.42 -20.48
C LEU A 86 -2.20 3.22 -20.61
N TYR A 87 -2.07 2.45 -21.71
CA TYR A 87 -2.87 1.26 -21.95
C TYR A 87 -2.64 0.18 -20.88
N GLY A 88 -1.38 -0.01 -20.48
CA GLY A 88 -1.02 -0.94 -19.41
C GLY A 88 -1.60 -0.55 -18.05
N ALA A 89 -1.58 0.75 -17.71
CA ALA A 89 -2.24 1.26 -16.51
C ALA A 89 -3.75 0.98 -16.56
N MET A 90 -4.41 1.29 -17.67
CA MET A 90 -5.84 1.01 -17.85
C MET A 90 -6.17 -0.48 -17.73
N LEU A 91 -5.35 -1.38 -18.32
CA LEU A 91 -5.52 -2.83 -18.19
C LEU A 91 -5.47 -3.30 -16.74
N LEU A 92 -4.53 -2.77 -15.94
CA LEU A 92 -4.38 -3.14 -14.53
C LEU A 92 -5.56 -2.64 -13.69
N ASP A 93 -5.99 -1.40 -13.88
CA ASP A 93 -7.02 -0.77 -13.08
C ASP A 93 -8.42 -1.33 -13.39
N THR A 94 -8.67 -1.66 -14.67
CA THR A 94 -9.95 -2.22 -15.14
C THR A 94 -10.00 -3.76 -15.07
N LEU A 95 -8.98 -4.40 -14.51
CA LEU A 95 -8.85 -5.86 -14.43
C LEU A 95 -9.02 -6.53 -15.80
N CYS A 96 -8.28 -6.04 -16.79
CA CYS A 96 -8.36 -6.49 -18.19
C CYS A 96 -9.77 -6.31 -18.78
N TRP A 97 -10.34 -5.12 -18.62
CA TRP A 97 -11.66 -4.74 -19.15
C TRP A 97 -12.83 -5.56 -18.57
N ASP A 98 -12.70 -6.03 -17.30
CA ASP A 98 -13.73 -6.86 -16.68
C ASP A 98 -14.97 -6.04 -16.26
N GLU A 99 -16.03 -6.14 -17.05
CA GLU A 99 -17.31 -5.48 -16.76
C GLU A 99 -17.98 -6.02 -15.49
N LYS A 100 -17.77 -7.32 -15.17
CA LYS A 100 -18.40 -7.95 -14.00
C LYS A 100 -17.77 -7.49 -12.69
N ALA A 101 -16.51 -7.09 -12.74
CA ALA A 101 -15.82 -6.52 -11.60
C ALA A 101 -16.26 -5.09 -11.26
N GLY A 102 -17.08 -4.45 -12.13
CA GLY A 102 -17.50 -3.07 -11.95
C GLY A 102 -16.36 -2.07 -11.99
N LYS A 103 -15.34 -2.35 -12.81
CA LYS A 103 -14.10 -1.55 -12.94
C LYS A 103 -13.86 -1.04 -14.37
N PHE A 104 -14.73 -1.39 -15.31
CA PHE A 104 -14.62 -0.99 -16.70
C PHE A 104 -15.87 -0.24 -17.13
N HIS A 105 -15.73 1.06 -17.37
CA HIS A 105 -16.84 1.99 -17.59
C HIS A 105 -16.77 2.64 -18.98
N ALA A 106 -17.71 3.55 -19.26
CA ALA A 106 -17.85 4.18 -20.58
C ALA A 106 -16.59 5.00 -20.98
N ILE A 107 -16.00 5.72 -20.02
CA ILE A 107 -14.77 6.51 -20.25
C ILE A 107 -13.60 5.58 -20.58
N ASP A 108 -13.46 4.46 -19.88
CA ASP A 108 -12.40 3.48 -20.14
C ASP A 108 -12.54 2.87 -21.55
N ARG A 109 -13.76 2.53 -21.95
CA ARG A 109 -14.03 1.99 -23.29
C ARG A 109 -13.68 2.99 -24.38
N ALA A 110 -14.04 4.27 -24.20
CA ALA A 110 -13.69 5.31 -25.16
C ALA A 110 -12.18 5.53 -25.25
N ALA A 111 -11.48 5.51 -24.13
CA ALA A 111 -10.02 5.63 -24.07
C ALA A 111 -9.33 4.42 -24.70
N GLN A 112 -9.79 3.20 -24.44
CA GLN A 112 -9.29 1.95 -25.04
C GLN A 112 -9.37 2.04 -26.57
N GLN A 113 -10.55 2.39 -27.12
CA GLN A 113 -10.76 2.52 -28.54
C GLN A 113 -9.84 3.59 -29.17
N HIS A 114 -9.64 4.71 -28.44
CA HIS A 114 -8.76 5.79 -28.90
C HIS A 114 -7.28 5.36 -28.93
N LEU A 115 -6.81 4.61 -27.92
CA LEU A 115 -5.42 4.18 -27.83
C LEU A 115 -5.08 2.98 -28.71
N ALA A 116 -6.03 2.12 -29.01
CA ALA A 116 -5.77 0.87 -29.74
C ALA A 116 -4.91 1.04 -31.02
N PRO A 117 -5.09 2.08 -31.87
CA PRO A 117 -4.24 2.27 -33.03
C PRO A 117 -2.77 2.60 -32.74
N PHE A 118 -2.46 3.07 -31.53
CA PHE A 118 -1.11 3.48 -31.12
C PHE A 118 -0.40 2.40 -30.30
N VAL A 119 -1.14 1.38 -29.84
CA VAL A 119 -0.63 0.32 -28.98
C VAL A 119 -0.48 -0.95 -29.79
N ALA A 120 0.63 -1.31 -30.27
CA ALA A 120 0.84 -2.61 -30.94
C ALA A 120 0.68 -3.76 -29.91
N CYS A 121 -0.57 -4.11 -29.59
CA CYS A 121 -0.92 -5.19 -28.66
C CYS A 121 -2.00 -6.05 -29.32
N ASP A 122 -1.67 -7.32 -29.59
CA ASP A 122 -2.58 -8.28 -30.22
C ASP A 122 -3.30 -9.16 -29.19
N ASP A 123 -2.83 -9.20 -27.94
CA ASP A 123 -3.41 -9.99 -26.83
C ASP A 123 -3.35 -9.21 -25.51
N ASP A 124 -4.45 -8.53 -25.20
CA ASP A 124 -4.63 -7.78 -23.95
C ASP A 124 -4.49 -8.66 -22.71
N ALA A 125 -4.99 -9.90 -22.78
CA ALA A 125 -4.93 -10.81 -21.64
C ALA A 125 -3.49 -11.28 -21.38
N ALA A 126 -2.68 -11.48 -22.41
CA ALA A 126 -1.26 -11.80 -22.26
C ALA A 126 -0.50 -10.61 -21.65
N LEU A 127 -0.73 -9.40 -22.17
CA LEU A 127 -0.13 -8.18 -21.62
C LEU A 127 -0.54 -7.97 -20.16
N TYR A 128 -1.81 -8.12 -19.82
CA TYR A 128 -2.31 -8.02 -18.46
C TYR A 128 -1.65 -9.02 -17.52
N ARG A 129 -1.56 -10.30 -17.91
CA ARG A 129 -0.87 -11.33 -17.11
C ARG A 129 0.59 -10.98 -16.86
N GLU A 130 1.29 -10.49 -17.87
CA GLU A 130 2.69 -10.07 -17.74
C GLU A 130 2.84 -8.86 -16.81
N LEU A 131 1.98 -7.85 -16.94
CA LEU A 131 1.97 -6.69 -16.04
C LEU A 131 1.65 -7.09 -14.59
N LEU A 132 0.72 -8.02 -14.39
CA LEU A 132 0.44 -8.56 -13.05
C LEU A 132 1.65 -9.31 -12.49
N ARG A 133 2.30 -10.14 -13.32
CA ARG A 133 3.51 -10.86 -12.91
C ARG A 133 4.60 -9.88 -12.47
N LEU A 134 4.87 -8.86 -13.28
CA LEU A 134 5.89 -7.83 -12.98
C LEU A 134 5.53 -7.01 -11.74
N ARG A 135 4.27 -6.61 -11.60
CA ARG A 135 3.80 -5.87 -10.41
C ARG A 135 3.95 -6.68 -9.12
N ASN A 136 3.76 -7.98 -9.20
CA ASN A 136 3.84 -8.89 -8.06
C ASN A 136 5.25 -9.48 -7.86
N ASP A 137 6.16 -9.29 -8.81
CA ASP A 137 7.56 -9.71 -8.66
C ASP A 137 8.26 -8.77 -7.66
N THR A 138 8.44 -9.28 -6.48
CA THR A 138 9.10 -8.59 -5.37
C THR A 138 10.45 -9.21 -5.03
N SER A 139 10.98 -10.10 -5.87
CA SER A 139 12.21 -10.85 -5.62
C SER A 139 13.46 -9.97 -5.50
N HIS A 140 13.40 -8.76 -6.05
CA HIS A 140 14.48 -7.76 -6.01
C HIS A 140 14.39 -6.78 -4.82
N LEU A 141 13.30 -6.83 -4.04
CA LEU A 141 13.08 -5.92 -2.94
C LEU A 141 13.80 -6.39 -1.67
N THR A 142 14.36 -5.43 -0.94
CA THR A 142 14.87 -5.63 0.42
C THR A 142 13.70 -5.80 1.41
N VAL A 143 13.99 -6.24 2.63
CA VAL A 143 12.98 -6.28 3.71
C VAL A 143 12.44 -4.88 3.97
N SER A 144 13.30 -3.87 4.01
CA SER A 144 12.91 -2.47 4.19
C SER A 144 11.97 -1.97 3.10
N ASP A 145 12.20 -2.37 1.84
CA ASP A 145 11.31 -2.01 0.72
C ASP A 145 9.93 -2.64 0.88
N HIS A 146 9.89 -3.92 1.28
CA HIS A 146 8.61 -4.58 1.58
C HIS A 146 7.82 -3.88 2.68
N LEU A 147 8.50 -3.43 3.75
CA LEU A 147 7.87 -2.72 4.85
C LEU A 147 7.30 -1.36 4.42
N ARG A 148 8.00 -0.62 3.56
CA ARG A 148 7.59 0.71 3.09
C ARG A 148 6.38 0.69 2.16
N ARG A 149 6.17 -0.37 1.39
CA ARG A 149 5.13 -0.43 0.33
C ARG A 149 3.72 -0.18 0.83
N ASP A 150 3.38 -0.69 2.01
CA ASP A 150 2.07 -0.46 2.64
C ASP A 150 2.22 -0.35 4.16
N TYR A 151 2.86 0.74 4.58
CA TYR A 151 3.12 1.07 5.97
C TYR A 151 2.07 2.05 6.52
N LYS A 152 1.66 1.84 7.76
CA LYS A 152 0.83 2.77 8.53
C LYS A 152 1.42 2.94 9.92
N HIS A 153 1.59 4.19 10.29
CA HIS A 153 1.94 4.59 11.65
C HIS A 153 0.68 4.97 12.42
N MET A 154 0.62 4.57 13.69
CA MET A 154 -0.49 4.93 14.57
C MET A 154 -0.06 5.08 16.01
N MET A 155 -0.80 5.90 16.76
CA MET A 155 -0.62 6.06 18.19
C MET A 155 -1.68 5.26 18.93
N CYS A 156 -1.24 4.44 19.88
CA CYS A 156 -2.12 3.71 20.78
C CYS A 156 -2.02 4.36 22.16
N PRO A 157 -3.12 4.90 22.72
CA PRO A 157 -3.13 5.44 24.07
C PRO A 157 -2.71 4.37 25.10
N ALA A 158 -1.89 4.76 26.06
CA ALA A 158 -1.41 3.91 27.12
C ALA A 158 -1.41 4.68 28.46
N PRO A 159 -1.50 4.03 29.62
CA PRO A 159 -1.57 4.69 30.93
C PRO A 159 -0.39 5.63 31.20
N ASN A 160 0.80 5.29 30.71
CA ASN A 160 2.04 6.05 30.91
C ASN A 160 2.47 6.86 29.67
N GLY A 161 1.53 7.23 28.81
CA GLY A 161 1.78 7.91 27.55
C GLY A 161 1.12 7.22 26.37
N ALA A 162 1.59 7.50 25.16
CA ALA A 162 1.09 6.86 23.95
C ALA A 162 2.17 5.96 23.33
N TRP A 163 1.78 4.79 22.86
CA TRP A 163 2.67 3.90 22.12
C TRP A 163 2.56 4.16 20.63
N SER A 164 3.71 4.29 20.03
CA SER A 164 3.87 4.38 18.58
C SER A 164 3.96 2.97 18.00
N ILE A 165 3.03 2.61 17.12
CA ILE A 165 2.93 1.31 16.49
C ILE A 165 3.05 1.48 14.97
N GLY A 166 4.03 0.81 14.37
CA GLY A 166 4.14 0.66 12.93
C GLY A 166 3.47 -0.63 12.48
N MET A 167 2.71 -0.58 11.40
CA MET A 167 2.10 -1.76 10.80
C MET A 167 2.38 -1.77 9.29
N ALA A 168 3.20 -2.72 8.84
CA ALA A 168 3.47 -2.96 7.43
C ALA A 168 2.64 -4.13 6.92
N SER A 169 1.98 -4.00 5.77
CA SER A 169 1.35 -5.12 5.09
C SER A 169 2.25 -5.61 3.96
N VAL A 170 2.50 -6.90 3.92
CA VAL A 170 3.37 -7.54 2.92
C VAL A 170 2.63 -8.67 2.22
N THR A 171 3.05 -8.99 1.00
CA THR A 171 2.45 -10.04 0.16
C THR A 171 3.28 -11.31 0.12
N GLN A 172 4.34 -11.39 0.91
CA GLN A 172 5.21 -12.57 1.01
C GLN A 172 5.00 -13.31 2.32
N PRO A 173 5.14 -14.64 2.35
CA PRO A 173 5.19 -15.43 3.56
C PRO A 173 6.32 -14.97 4.49
N LEU A 174 6.07 -14.87 5.79
CA LEU A 174 7.11 -14.49 6.76
C LEU A 174 8.32 -15.43 6.72
N ARG A 175 8.09 -16.72 6.47
CA ARG A 175 9.17 -17.71 6.37
C ARG A 175 10.14 -17.37 5.23
N GLU A 176 9.65 -16.87 4.13
CA GLU A 176 10.49 -16.43 3.01
C GLU A 176 11.24 -15.15 3.35
N MET A 177 10.57 -14.16 3.96
CA MET A 177 11.24 -12.94 4.41
C MET A 177 12.34 -13.21 5.44
N VAL A 178 12.07 -14.07 6.43
CA VAL A 178 13.04 -14.44 7.48
C VAL A 178 14.25 -15.21 6.92
N SER A 179 14.13 -15.83 5.75
CA SER A 179 15.28 -16.50 5.10
C SER A 179 16.38 -15.51 4.64
N ALA A 180 16.05 -14.23 4.50
CA ALA A 180 17.05 -13.20 4.23
C ALA A 180 17.94 -13.00 5.48
N PRO A 181 19.27 -13.14 5.37
CA PRO A 181 20.16 -12.99 6.52
C PRO A 181 20.05 -11.63 7.22
N THR A 182 19.63 -10.62 6.49
CA THR A 182 19.48 -9.23 6.94
C THR A 182 18.10 -8.93 7.55
N PHE A 183 17.17 -9.88 7.53
CA PHE A 183 15.76 -9.65 7.91
C PHE A 183 15.61 -8.89 9.23
N LEU A 184 16.20 -9.44 10.28
CA LEU A 184 16.01 -8.88 11.63
C LEU A 184 16.70 -7.54 11.82
N ASP A 185 17.87 -7.37 11.21
CA ASP A 185 18.61 -6.10 11.24
C ASP A 185 17.87 -5.00 10.47
N GLU A 186 17.27 -5.33 9.33
CA GLU A 186 16.44 -4.41 8.57
C GLU A 186 15.14 -4.06 9.32
N VAL A 187 14.46 -5.02 9.92
CA VAL A 187 13.28 -4.81 10.77
C VAL A 187 13.60 -3.85 11.92
N ARG A 188 14.71 -4.06 12.59
CA ARG A 188 15.18 -3.22 13.70
C ARG A 188 15.54 -1.80 13.25
N THR A 189 16.26 -1.71 12.14
CA THR A 189 16.66 -0.43 11.55
C THR A 189 15.42 0.36 11.13
N TYR A 190 14.48 -0.28 10.46
CA TYR A 190 13.24 0.32 10.03
C TYR A 190 12.40 0.81 11.21
N ALA A 191 12.24 -0.01 12.25
CA ALA A 191 11.50 0.37 13.44
C ALA A 191 12.12 1.57 14.18
N ARG A 192 13.47 1.70 14.16
CA ARG A 192 14.17 2.89 14.69
C ARG A 192 13.96 4.12 13.82
N GLN A 193 14.05 4.00 12.50
CA GLN A 193 13.83 5.10 11.56
C GLN A 193 12.41 5.66 11.68
N GLU A 194 11.42 4.78 11.82
CA GLU A 194 10.02 5.16 12.01
C GLU A 194 9.68 5.58 13.46
N ALA A 195 10.65 5.52 14.38
CA ALA A 195 10.51 5.85 15.80
C ALA A 195 9.34 5.13 16.47
N VAL A 196 9.13 3.84 16.15
CA VAL A 196 8.04 3.04 16.70
C VAL A 196 8.48 2.17 17.86
N HIS A 197 7.62 2.03 18.86
CA HIS A 197 7.81 1.13 20.00
C HIS A 197 7.53 -0.33 19.63
N VAL A 198 6.58 -0.53 18.71
CA VAL A 198 6.19 -1.84 18.19
C VAL A 198 6.15 -1.77 16.66
N LEU A 199 6.75 -2.73 16.00
CA LEU A 199 6.57 -2.96 14.56
C LEU A 199 5.86 -4.28 14.34
N MET A 200 4.75 -4.22 13.61
CA MET A 200 3.97 -5.40 13.21
C MET A 200 4.06 -5.56 11.69
N ILE A 201 4.32 -6.78 11.23
CA ILE A 201 4.30 -7.13 9.80
C ILE A 201 3.15 -8.09 9.58
N LEU A 202 2.18 -7.66 8.78
CA LEU A 202 1.00 -8.43 8.43
C LEU A 202 1.18 -9.02 7.03
N ALA A 203 1.54 -10.28 6.97
CA ALA A 203 1.66 -11.00 5.71
C ALA A 203 0.29 -11.52 5.26
N GLY A 204 -0.03 -11.29 3.99
CA GLY A 204 -1.23 -11.83 3.35
C GLY A 204 -0.89 -12.30 1.94
N TYR A 205 -0.99 -13.59 1.67
CA TYR A 205 -0.55 -14.19 0.42
C TYR A 205 -1.40 -15.40 0.03
N GLU A 206 -1.40 -15.72 -1.24
CA GLU A 206 -2.01 -16.93 -1.78
C GLU A 206 -0.95 -18.01 -2.01
N ARG A 207 -1.23 -19.23 -1.57
CA ARG A 207 -0.42 -20.41 -1.85
C ARG A 207 -1.35 -21.58 -2.14
N ASP A 208 -1.11 -22.24 -3.26
CA ASP A 208 -1.90 -23.41 -3.71
C ASP A 208 -3.43 -23.14 -3.76
N GLY A 209 -3.81 -21.94 -4.24
CA GLY A 209 -5.21 -21.52 -4.33
C GLY A 209 -5.86 -21.20 -2.98
N THR A 210 -5.08 -21.14 -1.90
CA THR A 210 -5.55 -20.84 -0.56
C THR A 210 -4.94 -19.54 -0.05
N TRP A 211 -5.77 -18.67 0.52
CA TRP A 211 -5.31 -17.43 1.13
C TRP A 211 -4.80 -17.70 2.55
N HIS A 212 -3.64 -17.15 2.86
CA HIS A 212 -2.97 -17.26 4.16
C HIS A 212 -2.74 -15.89 4.77
N ARG A 213 -2.74 -15.84 6.11
CA ARG A 213 -2.30 -14.68 6.87
C ARG A 213 -1.34 -15.07 7.97
N GLU A 214 -0.31 -14.27 8.12
CA GLU A 214 0.68 -14.42 9.18
C GLU A 214 0.96 -13.04 9.80
N LEU A 215 1.37 -13.02 11.04
CA LEU A 215 1.69 -11.81 11.79
C LEU A 215 3.07 -11.96 12.43
N PHE A 216 3.94 -10.98 12.20
CA PHE A 216 5.20 -10.83 12.93
C PHE A 216 5.10 -9.60 13.83
N PHE A 217 5.60 -9.73 15.07
CA PHE A 217 5.63 -8.69 16.08
C PHE A 217 7.08 -8.50 16.55
N PHE A 218 7.51 -7.24 16.59
CA PHE A 218 8.80 -6.86 17.12
C PHE A 218 8.68 -5.63 18.02
N ALA A 219 9.35 -5.66 19.18
CA ALA A 219 9.43 -4.50 20.07
C ALA A 219 10.67 -4.58 20.98
N TRP A 220 11.19 -3.42 21.40
CA TRP A 220 12.31 -3.32 22.35
C TRP A 220 11.89 -3.20 23.82
N HIS A 221 10.66 -2.85 24.10
CA HIS A 221 10.22 -2.55 25.44
C HIS A 221 10.26 -3.80 26.34
N PRO A 222 10.64 -3.69 27.64
CA PRO A 222 10.62 -4.82 28.57
C PRO A 222 9.28 -5.57 28.65
N SER A 223 8.17 -4.86 28.49
CA SER A 223 6.82 -5.45 28.46
C SER A 223 6.43 -6.05 27.09
N ALA A 224 7.34 -6.09 26.11
CA ALA A 224 7.03 -6.55 24.76
C ALA A 224 6.49 -7.98 24.72
N LYS A 225 7.09 -8.87 25.53
CA LYS A 225 6.63 -10.26 25.63
C LYS A 225 5.22 -10.33 26.21
N ALA A 226 4.96 -9.63 27.32
CA ALA A 226 3.63 -9.62 27.95
C ALA A 226 2.57 -9.05 27.01
N LEU A 227 2.90 -8.00 26.25
CA LEU A 227 2.01 -7.42 25.23
C LEU A 227 1.71 -8.40 24.10
N ALA A 228 2.72 -9.12 23.62
CA ALA A 228 2.55 -10.13 22.59
C ALA A 228 1.70 -11.31 23.08
N ASP A 229 1.96 -11.78 24.30
CA ASP A 229 1.19 -12.86 24.93
C ASP A 229 -0.28 -12.43 25.15
N ALA A 230 -0.51 -11.19 25.61
CA ALA A 230 -1.85 -10.62 25.77
C ALA A 230 -2.57 -10.55 24.40
N LEU A 231 -1.91 -10.03 23.35
CA LEU A 231 -2.46 -10.00 22.00
C LEU A 231 -2.85 -11.39 21.50
N ALA A 232 -1.97 -12.37 21.65
CA ALA A 232 -2.21 -13.74 21.21
C ALA A 232 -3.32 -14.44 22.02
N SER A 233 -3.59 -14.01 23.26
CA SER A 233 -4.67 -14.55 24.10
C SER A 233 -6.04 -13.99 23.78
N LEU A 234 -6.13 -12.88 23.05
CA LEU A 234 -7.39 -12.28 22.66
C LEU A 234 -8.15 -13.22 21.70
N ARG A 235 -9.43 -13.47 22.05
CA ARG A 235 -10.35 -14.23 21.19
C ARG A 235 -11.47 -13.33 20.62
N THR A 236 -11.22 -12.02 20.64
CA THR A 236 -12.13 -10.99 20.16
C THR A 236 -11.50 -10.22 19.01
N HIS A 237 -12.27 -9.41 18.30
CA HIS A 237 -11.80 -8.59 17.16
C HIS A 237 -11.12 -9.39 16.03
N TYR A 238 -11.55 -10.64 15.82
CA TYR A 238 -10.98 -11.51 14.79
C TYR A 238 -9.50 -11.87 14.99
N VAL A 239 -8.98 -11.71 16.20
CA VAL A 239 -7.64 -12.17 16.56
C VAL A 239 -7.71 -13.64 16.95
N ASP A 240 -7.23 -14.51 16.08
CA ASP A 240 -7.08 -15.95 16.30
C ASP A 240 -5.69 -16.35 15.80
N LEU A 241 -4.73 -16.38 16.74
CA LEU A 241 -3.32 -16.54 16.48
C LEU A 241 -2.78 -17.82 17.09
N THR A 242 -2.02 -18.58 16.30
CA THR A 242 -1.19 -19.69 16.79
C THR A 242 0.27 -19.44 16.45
N THR A 243 1.18 -19.78 17.36
CA THR A 243 2.60 -19.54 17.16
C THR A 243 3.11 -20.15 15.86
N LEU A 244 3.77 -19.33 15.05
CA LEU A 244 4.48 -19.74 13.85
C LEU A 244 5.97 -19.85 14.22
N PRO A 245 6.55 -21.07 14.26
CA PRO A 245 7.96 -21.21 14.60
C PRO A 245 8.83 -20.70 13.45
N LEU A 246 9.55 -19.63 13.69
CA LEU A 246 10.56 -19.07 12.80
C LEU A 246 11.92 -19.15 13.46
N ALA A 247 12.95 -19.56 12.73
CA ALA A 247 14.33 -19.54 13.19
C ALA A 247 14.85 -18.09 13.10
N LEU A 248 14.72 -17.34 14.20
CA LEU A 248 15.26 -16.00 14.30
C LEU A 248 16.67 -16.05 14.90
N PRO A 249 17.64 -15.26 14.39
CA PRO A 249 18.93 -15.13 15.03
C PRO A 249 18.79 -14.46 16.41
N GLU A 250 19.83 -14.57 17.24
CA GLU A 250 19.89 -13.88 18.51
C GLU A 250 19.82 -12.35 18.31
N HIS A 251 19.00 -11.67 19.10
CA HIS A 251 18.71 -10.24 18.90
C HIS A 251 18.31 -9.54 20.19
N ASP A 252 18.54 -8.24 20.23
CA ASP A 252 18.00 -7.35 21.26
C ASP A 252 16.51 -7.10 20.98
N GLY A 253 15.70 -7.14 22.04
CA GLY A 253 14.27 -6.96 21.97
C GLY A 253 13.51 -8.27 21.97
N TYR A 254 12.24 -8.22 21.67
CA TYR A 254 11.34 -9.36 21.61
C TYR A 254 10.73 -9.47 20.22
N ALA A 255 10.81 -10.65 19.64
CA ALA A 255 10.20 -10.95 18.35
C ALA A 255 9.44 -12.28 18.42
N VAL A 256 8.27 -12.30 17.80
CA VAL A 256 7.44 -13.51 17.68
C VAL A 256 6.61 -13.45 16.40
N ALA A 257 6.28 -14.61 15.87
CA ALA A 257 5.40 -14.73 14.73
C ALA A 257 4.22 -15.68 14.99
N TRP A 258 3.11 -15.44 14.32
CA TRP A 258 1.91 -16.27 14.39
C TRP A 258 1.32 -16.51 13.01
N THR A 259 0.68 -17.67 12.87
CA THR A 259 -0.33 -17.90 11.85
C THR A 259 -1.64 -17.27 12.32
N GLN A 260 -2.29 -16.52 11.47
CA GLN A 260 -3.59 -15.90 11.72
C GLN A 260 -4.68 -16.75 11.05
N HIS A 261 -5.60 -17.32 11.84
CA HIS A 261 -6.65 -18.19 11.34
C HIS A 261 -7.88 -17.44 10.85
N ASP A 262 -8.24 -16.33 11.50
CA ASP A 262 -9.30 -15.47 10.98
C ASP A 262 -8.77 -14.57 9.87
N LEU A 263 -9.05 -14.92 8.64
CA LEU A 263 -8.56 -14.22 7.45
C LEU A 263 -9.20 -12.83 7.24
N ARG A 264 -10.25 -12.49 7.99
CA ARG A 264 -10.92 -11.19 7.92
C ARG A 264 -10.16 -10.07 8.65
N ALA A 265 -9.32 -10.43 9.63
CA ALA A 265 -8.59 -9.45 10.40
C ALA A 265 -7.47 -8.81 9.55
N THR A 266 -7.55 -7.51 9.46
CA THR A 266 -6.59 -6.61 8.81
C THR A 266 -6.03 -5.63 9.84
N ARG A 267 -5.24 -4.67 9.41
CA ARG A 267 -4.75 -3.60 10.29
C ARG A 267 -5.88 -2.94 11.11
N LYS A 268 -7.08 -2.79 10.52
CA LYS A 268 -8.22 -2.16 11.21
C LYS A 268 -8.67 -2.93 12.45
N GLN A 269 -8.54 -4.24 12.45
CA GLN A 269 -8.88 -5.09 13.59
C GLN A 269 -7.73 -5.17 14.61
N PHE A 270 -6.48 -5.11 14.16
CA PHE A 270 -5.33 -5.15 15.06
C PHE A 270 -5.16 -3.86 15.88
N VAL A 271 -5.61 -2.71 15.41
CA VAL A 271 -5.56 -1.46 16.18
C VAL A 271 -6.32 -1.57 17.52
N PRO A 272 -7.62 -1.89 17.54
CA PRO A 272 -8.34 -2.07 18.79
C PRO A 272 -7.83 -3.26 19.60
N ALA A 273 -7.36 -4.34 18.96
CA ALA A 273 -6.79 -5.50 19.64
C ALA A 273 -5.52 -5.13 20.42
N MET A 274 -4.63 -4.33 19.82
CA MET A 274 -3.43 -3.84 20.49
C MET A 274 -3.76 -2.96 21.71
N LYS A 275 -4.79 -2.12 21.60
CA LYS A 275 -5.27 -1.32 22.75
C LYS A 275 -5.74 -2.22 23.91
N LEU A 276 -6.56 -3.22 23.61
CA LEU A 276 -7.03 -4.18 24.61
C LEU A 276 -5.87 -4.99 25.23
N ALA A 277 -4.96 -5.49 24.39
CA ALA A 277 -3.79 -6.21 24.89
C ALA A 277 -2.96 -5.35 25.85
N TRP A 278 -2.81 -4.06 25.55
CA TRP A 278 -2.11 -3.14 26.42
C TRP A 278 -2.85 -2.91 27.75
N GLU A 279 -4.17 -2.74 27.71
CA GLU A 279 -4.98 -2.60 28.93
C GLU A 279 -4.80 -3.81 29.87
N HIS A 280 -4.68 -5.02 29.33
CA HIS A 280 -4.39 -6.24 30.10
C HIS A 280 -2.99 -6.27 30.73
N VAL A 281 -2.01 -5.65 30.07
CA VAL A 281 -0.62 -5.60 30.59
C VAL A 281 -0.43 -4.48 31.61
N ALA A 282 -1.16 -3.39 31.48
CA ALA A 282 -1.04 -2.20 32.32
C ALA A 282 -1.86 -2.28 33.62
N CYS A 283 -2.83 -3.19 33.69
CA CYS A 283 -3.61 -3.49 34.90
C CYS A 283 -3.26 -4.92 35.37
N PRO A 284 -2.24 -5.12 36.22
CA PRO A 284 -1.94 -6.42 36.82
C PRO A 284 -3.03 -6.85 37.81
#